data_cbd73e5ac6cf818a997b0ab754c1d945
#
_entry.id   cbd73e5ac6cf818a997b0ab754c1d945
#
_cell.length_a   1.000
_cell.length_b   1.000
_cell.length_c   1.000
_cell.angle_alpha   90.00
_cell.angle_beta   90.00
_cell.angle_gamma   90.00
#
_symmetry.space_group_name_H-M   'P 1'
#
loop_
_entity.id
_entity.type
_entity.pdbx_description
1 polymer ?
#
loop_
_entity_poly.entity_id
_entity_poly.type
_entity_poly.pdbx_seq_one_letter_code
_entity_poly.pdbx_strand_id
1 'polypeptide(L)'
;MNGISWTNQIESLAAQYPGDEACKQRREVPRIVFNLSLALDGLPQGSRIADIGGGLGLFSVGAAALGMRVTLVDDFQDRENIPIADAILNIHRRLGVEIDRRDVTHDRLDFEPASFDVITTFDSIEHWHASPKGVLHQMVAALKSGGRLVIGVPNCVNLRKRLTVPLGRGKWSSMADWYEQPTFRGHVREPDISDLLYIARDLKLTNTRILGRNWAGYVSASRPIRIATILSNRLLRHFPTLCADIYLVGYKS
;
A
#
# COMPACT_ATOMS: atom_id res chain seq x y z
N MET A 1 5.48 15.33 15.35
CA MET A 1 5.60 16.16 14.13
C MET A 1 4.21 16.37 13.54
N ASN A 2 3.90 17.59 13.10
CA ASN A 2 2.52 17.98 12.80
C ASN A 2 2.05 17.38 11.46
N GLY A 3 0.95 16.63 11.45
CA GLY A 3 0.37 16.03 10.25
C GLY A 3 0.04 17.02 9.11
N ILE A 4 -0.15 18.31 9.42
CA ILE A 4 -0.30 19.39 8.42
C ILE A 4 1.00 19.59 7.62
N SER A 5 2.17 19.46 8.24
CA SER A 5 3.47 19.57 7.55
C SER A 5 3.67 18.45 6.52
N TRP A 6 3.32 17.22 6.86
CA TRP A 6 3.44 16.07 5.96
C TRP A 6 2.49 16.20 4.78
N THR A 7 1.23 16.56 5.00
CA THR A 7 0.24 16.73 3.93
C THR A 7 0.75 17.70 2.87
N ASN A 8 1.21 18.90 3.26
CA ASN A 8 1.71 19.90 2.33
C ASN A 8 2.95 19.40 1.55
N GLN A 9 3.83 18.67 2.23
CA GLN A 9 5.02 18.10 1.59
C GLN A 9 4.65 17.05 0.54
N ILE A 10 3.73 16.12 0.87
CA ILE A 10 3.28 15.08 -0.04
C ILE A 10 2.45 15.69 -1.20
N GLU A 11 1.65 16.72 -0.97
CA GLU A 11 0.97 17.47 -2.04
C GLU A 11 1.96 18.10 -3.02
N SER A 12 3.04 18.68 -2.50
CA SER A 12 4.11 19.25 -3.35
C SER A 12 4.82 18.19 -4.19
N LEU A 13 5.01 16.98 -3.64
CA LEU A 13 5.56 15.85 -4.40
C LEU A 13 4.58 15.36 -5.46
N ALA A 14 3.30 15.22 -5.15
CA ALA A 14 2.26 14.83 -6.10
C ALA A 14 2.19 15.77 -7.30
N ALA A 15 2.46 17.08 -7.08
CA ALA A 15 2.47 18.08 -8.15
C ALA A 15 3.63 17.91 -9.16
N GLN A 16 4.66 17.13 -8.82
CA GLN A 16 5.82 16.88 -9.70
C GLN A 16 5.57 15.72 -10.67
N TYR A 17 4.51 14.97 -10.49
CA TYR A 17 4.16 13.87 -11.38
C TYR A 17 3.70 14.39 -12.74
N PRO A 18 3.95 13.65 -13.84
CA PRO A 18 3.63 14.13 -15.18
C PRO A 18 2.14 14.15 -15.47
N GLY A 19 1.67 15.17 -16.18
CA GLY A 19 0.33 15.26 -16.76
C GLY A 19 -0.82 15.00 -15.78
N ASP A 20 -1.75 14.15 -16.19
CA ASP A 20 -2.94 13.82 -15.40
C ASP A 20 -2.61 12.99 -14.15
N GLU A 21 -1.42 12.36 -14.10
CA GLU A 21 -0.97 11.59 -12.96
C GLU A 21 -0.82 12.48 -11.71
N ALA A 22 -0.40 13.73 -11.87
CA ALA A 22 -0.35 14.68 -10.75
C ALA A 22 -1.72 14.85 -10.08
N CYS A 23 -2.80 14.90 -10.88
CA CYS A 23 -4.16 14.99 -10.37
C CYS A 23 -4.58 13.72 -9.61
N LYS A 24 -4.24 12.55 -10.12
CA LYS A 24 -4.52 11.26 -9.45
C LYS A 24 -3.76 11.19 -8.13
N GLN A 25 -2.45 11.44 -8.14
CA GLN A 25 -1.62 11.39 -6.94
C GLN A 25 -2.05 12.39 -5.86
N ARG A 26 -2.49 13.60 -6.23
CA ARG A 26 -3.05 14.56 -5.25
C ARG A 26 -4.28 14.02 -4.51
N ARG A 27 -5.13 13.23 -5.17
CA ARG A 27 -6.29 12.61 -4.52
C ARG A 27 -5.89 11.51 -3.53
N GLU A 28 -4.75 10.87 -3.76
CA GLU A 28 -4.20 9.83 -2.89
C GLU A 28 -3.48 10.38 -1.65
N VAL A 29 -3.15 11.66 -1.59
CA VAL A 29 -2.39 12.27 -0.49
C VAL A 29 -2.92 11.90 0.90
N PRO A 30 -4.23 11.93 1.20
CA PRO A 30 -4.71 11.54 2.52
C PRO A 30 -4.39 10.08 2.87
N ARG A 31 -4.46 9.16 1.90
CA ARG A 31 -4.11 7.75 2.07
C ARG A 31 -2.60 7.60 2.29
N ILE A 32 -1.80 8.25 1.48
CA ILE A 32 -0.34 8.20 1.59
C ILE A 32 0.15 8.75 2.92
N VAL A 33 -0.38 9.89 3.39
CA VAL A 33 -0.04 10.45 4.70
C VAL A 33 -0.41 9.46 5.83
N PHE A 34 -1.54 8.77 5.72
CA PHE A 34 -1.91 7.74 6.66
C PHE A 34 -0.95 6.54 6.61
N ASN A 35 -0.61 6.03 5.42
CA ASN A 35 0.34 4.93 5.24
C ASN A 35 1.72 5.30 5.81
N LEU A 36 2.21 6.51 5.52
CA LEU A 36 3.44 7.05 6.12
C LEU A 36 3.34 7.11 7.65
N SER A 37 2.20 7.53 8.21
CA SER A 37 2.02 7.55 9.66
C SER A 37 2.09 6.16 10.29
N LEU A 38 1.58 5.12 9.62
CA LEU A 38 1.69 3.74 10.09
C LEU A 38 3.13 3.22 10.02
N ALA A 39 3.83 3.55 8.94
CA ALA A 39 5.19 3.06 8.71
C ALA A 39 6.23 3.81 9.56
N LEU A 40 6.14 5.13 9.67
CA LEU A 40 7.20 5.98 10.22
C LEU A 40 7.01 6.39 11.68
N ASP A 41 5.87 6.11 12.31
CA ASP A 41 5.61 6.51 13.70
C ASP A 41 6.70 5.99 14.65
N GLY A 42 7.34 6.90 15.38
CA GLY A 42 8.38 6.60 16.35
C GLY A 42 9.76 6.27 15.75
N LEU A 43 9.95 6.33 14.43
CA LEU A 43 11.24 6.06 13.81
C LEU A 43 12.16 7.29 13.78
N PRO A 44 13.48 7.10 14.04
CA PRO A 44 14.47 8.15 13.80
C PRO A 44 14.67 8.39 12.30
N GLN A 45 15.14 9.59 11.95
CA GLN A 45 15.60 9.88 10.59
C GLN A 45 16.74 8.95 10.18
N GLY A 46 16.80 8.62 8.89
CA GLY A 46 17.79 7.68 8.35
C GLY A 46 17.42 6.21 8.56
N SER A 47 16.26 5.89 9.17
CA SER A 47 15.76 4.52 9.23
C SER A 47 15.59 3.92 7.83
N ARG A 48 15.88 2.61 7.71
CA ARG A 48 15.81 1.89 6.44
C ARG A 48 14.42 1.29 6.25
N ILE A 49 13.82 1.57 5.10
CA ILE A 49 12.49 1.11 4.71
C ILE A 49 12.59 0.36 3.39
N ALA A 50 11.93 -0.81 3.28
CA ALA A 50 11.65 -1.42 2.00
C ALA A 50 10.14 -1.33 1.71
N ASP A 51 9.79 -0.92 0.50
CA ASP A 51 8.42 -0.81 -0.01
C ASP A 51 8.23 -1.85 -1.11
N ILE A 52 7.53 -2.93 -0.80
CA ILE A 52 7.43 -4.12 -1.65
C ILE A 52 6.15 -4.05 -2.49
N GLY A 53 6.30 -4.07 -3.81
CA GLY A 53 5.21 -3.84 -4.74
C GLY A 53 4.67 -2.41 -4.66
N GLY A 54 5.55 -1.44 -4.38
CA GLY A 54 5.15 -0.05 -4.16
C GLY A 54 4.79 0.73 -5.42
N GLY A 55 5.05 0.17 -6.59
CA GLY A 55 4.71 0.77 -7.89
C GLY A 55 5.32 2.16 -8.09
N LEU A 56 4.57 3.00 -8.78
CA LEU A 56 4.95 4.39 -9.07
C LEU A 56 4.32 5.42 -8.10
N GLY A 57 3.79 4.95 -6.95
CA GLY A 57 3.04 5.78 -6.02
C GLY A 57 3.90 6.73 -5.17
N LEU A 58 3.21 7.54 -4.37
CA LEU A 58 3.82 8.60 -3.54
C LEU A 58 4.45 8.08 -2.24
N PHE A 59 4.23 6.82 -1.84
CA PHE A 59 4.67 6.37 -0.52
C PHE A 59 6.20 6.41 -0.39
N SER A 60 6.92 5.75 -1.31
CA SER A 60 8.39 5.68 -1.30
C SER A 60 9.05 7.06 -1.40
N VAL A 61 8.57 7.93 -2.32
CA VAL A 61 9.10 9.31 -2.41
C VAL A 61 8.74 10.15 -1.18
N GLY A 62 7.56 9.94 -0.61
CA GLY A 62 7.14 10.60 0.63
C GLY A 62 8.01 10.21 1.81
N ALA A 63 8.28 8.92 1.99
CA ALA A 63 9.16 8.42 3.04
C ALA A 63 10.59 8.96 2.90
N ALA A 64 11.13 8.98 1.68
CA ALA A 64 12.46 9.56 1.40
C ALA A 64 12.51 11.05 1.69
N ALA A 65 11.50 11.83 1.27
CA ALA A 65 11.40 13.25 1.56
C ALA A 65 11.27 13.56 3.06
N LEU A 66 10.75 12.60 3.84
CA LEU A 66 10.70 12.67 5.31
C LEU A 66 11.99 12.17 5.98
N GLY A 67 13.06 11.95 5.22
CA GLY A 67 14.40 11.64 5.74
C GLY A 67 14.67 10.14 5.97
N MET A 68 13.88 9.25 5.38
CA MET A 68 14.10 7.79 5.44
C MET A 68 15.01 7.34 4.29
N ARG A 69 15.72 6.22 4.47
CA ARG A 69 16.43 5.50 3.41
C ARG A 69 15.49 4.45 2.84
N VAL A 70 15.06 4.62 1.60
CA VAL A 70 13.99 3.83 1.01
C VAL A 70 14.52 2.98 -0.14
N THR A 71 14.22 1.68 -0.11
CA THR A 71 14.35 0.75 -1.23
C THR A 71 12.94 0.41 -1.73
N LEU A 72 12.64 0.78 -2.98
CA LEU A 72 11.40 0.46 -3.67
C LEU A 72 11.61 -0.77 -4.53
N VAL A 73 10.82 -1.81 -4.31
CA VAL A 73 10.87 -3.07 -5.05
C VAL A 73 9.59 -3.26 -5.84
N ASP A 74 9.69 -3.33 -7.17
CA ASP A 74 8.54 -3.53 -8.06
C ASP A 74 9.00 -3.96 -9.46
N ASP A 75 8.16 -4.64 -10.23
CA ASP A 75 8.47 -4.99 -11.63
C ASP A 75 8.20 -3.83 -12.60
N PHE A 76 7.35 -2.87 -12.21
CA PHE A 76 6.89 -1.71 -13.01
C PHE A 76 6.27 -2.10 -14.34
N GLN A 77 5.61 -3.26 -14.41
CA GLN A 77 5.04 -3.81 -15.64
C GLN A 77 3.54 -3.48 -15.82
N ASP A 78 2.97 -2.63 -14.98
CA ASP A 78 1.60 -2.17 -15.17
C ASP A 78 1.48 -1.33 -16.45
N ARG A 79 0.70 -1.84 -17.41
CA ARG A 79 0.60 -1.28 -18.77
C ARG A 79 0.22 0.18 -18.81
N GLU A 80 -0.67 0.61 -17.91
CA GLU A 80 -1.11 2.01 -17.82
C GLU A 80 0.05 2.93 -17.44
N ASN A 81 1.03 2.43 -16.75
CA ASN A 81 2.14 3.18 -16.19
C ASN A 81 3.41 3.15 -17.04
N ILE A 82 3.56 2.15 -17.94
CA ILE A 82 4.78 2.01 -18.76
C ILE A 82 5.20 3.31 -19.46
N PRO A 83 4.30 4.08 -20.12
CA PRO A 83 4.69 5.28 -20.85
C PRO A 83 5.28 6.40 -19.98
N ILE A 84 4.94 6.41 -18.68
CA ILE A 84 5.33 7.48 -17.75
C ILE A 84 6.28 6.99 -16.65
N ALA A 85 6.56 5.67 -16.62
CA ALA A 85 7.33 5.05 -15.54
C ALA A 85 8.70 5.70 -15.36
N ASP A 86 9.46 5.89 -16.43
CA ASP A 86 10.81 6.46 -16.32
C ASP A 86 10.81 7.91 -15.82
N ALA A 87 9.82 8.71 -16.21
CA ALA A 87 9.69 10.08 -15.72
C ALA A 87 9.41 10.09 -14.20
N ILE A 88 8.55 9.21 -13.73
CA ILE A 88 8.21 9.08 -12.30
C ILE A 88 9.39 8.48 -11.53
N LEU A 89 10.03 7.43 -12.03
CA LEU A 89 11.19 6.83 -11.38
C LEU A 89 12.37 7.79 -11.28
N ASN A 90 12.48 8.75 -12.18
CA ASN A 90 13.46 9.85 -12.04
C ASN A 90 13.14 10.77 -10.84
N ILE A 91 11.87 10.94 -10.48
CA ILE A 91 11.49 11.65 -9.24
C ILE A 91 11.98 10.84 -8.03
N HIS A 92 11.75 9.53 -8.02
CA HIS A 92 12.20 8.63 -6.96
C HIS A 92 13.73 8.71 -6.79
N ARG A 93 14.49 8.57 -7.88
CA ARG A 93 15.96 8.62 -7.85
C ARG A 93 16.49 9.97 -7.34
N ARG A 94 15.89 11.08 -7.76
CA ARG A 94 16.29 12.42 -7.30
C ARG A 94 16.11 12.62 -5.79
N LEU A 95 15.17 11.92 -5.18
CA LEU A 95 14.93 11.93 -3.74
C LEU A 95 15.71 10.84 -2.99
N GLY A 96 16.59 10.12 -3.69
CA GLY A 96 17.44 9.09 -3.09
C GLY A 96 16.74 7.78 -2.81
N VAL A 97 15.59 7.50 -3.45
CA VAL A 97 14.96 6.18 -3.40
C VAL A 97 15.79 5.21 -4.24
N GLU A 98 16.25 4.14 -3.61
CA GLU A 98 16.86 3.00 -4.29
C GLU A 98 15.76 2.18 -4.98
N ILE A 99 15.95 1.89 -6.27
CA ILE A 99 14.97 1.15 -7.09
C ILE A 99 15.52 -0.23 -7.39
N ASP A 100 14.82 -1.24 -6.91
CA ASP A 100 15.08 -2.65 -7.19
C ASP A 100 13.98 -3.18 -8.11
N ARG A 101 14.34 -3.42 -9.39
CA ARG A 101 13.40 -3.92 -10.39
C ARG A 101 13.35 -5.43 -10.35
N ARG A 102 12.32 -5.99 -9.74
CA ARG A 102 12.08 -7.43 -9.72
C ARG A 102 10.60 -7.78 -9.59
N ASP A 103 10.22 -8.92 -10.12
CA ASP A 103 8.93 -9.53 -9.85
C ASP A 103 8.99 -10.30 -8.52
N VAL A 104 8.46 -9.70 -7.48
CA VAL A 104 8.49 -10.26 -6.12
C VAL A 104 7.73 -11.58 -5.98
N THR A 105 6.91 -11.94 -6.96
CA THR A 105 6.16 -13.21 -6.97
C THR A 105 6.98 -14.37 -7.49
N HIS A 106 8.02 -14.11 -8.27
CA HIS A 106 8.91 -15.11 -8.89
C HIS A 106 10.34 -15.01 -8.39
N ASP A 107 10.82 -13.81 -8.09
CA ASP A 107 12.18 -13.54 -7.66
C ASP A 107 12.31 -13.56 -6.14
N ARG A 108 13.49 -13.92 -5.65
CA ARG A 108 13.80 -13.76 -4.23
C ARG A 108 14.12 -12.31 -3.92
N LEU A 109 13.78 -11.85 -2.72
CA LEU A 109 14.12 -10.47 -2.30
C LEU A 109 15.63 -10.29 -2.07
N ASP A 110 16.36 -11.35 -1.72
CA ASP A 110 17.83 -11.38 -1.47
C ASP A 110 18.33 -10.26 -0.55
N PHE A 111 17.48 -9.80 0.35
CA PHE A 111 17.84 -8.81 1.34
C PHE A 111 18.71 -9.44 2.45
N GLU A 112 19.70 -8.68 2.90
CA GLU A 112 20.47 -9.05 4.08
C GLU A 112 19.55 -9.18 5.30
N PRO A 113 19.68 -10.23 6.10
CA PRO A 113 18.91 -10.39 7.33
C PRO A 113 19.06 -9.19 8.27
N ALA A 114 18.00 -8.82 8.97
CA ALA A 114 17.98 -7.75 9.96
C ALA A 114 18.51 -6.40 9.43
N SER A 115 18.21 -6.06 8.18
CA SER A 115 18.70 -4.85 7.52
C SER A 115 17.71 -3.68 7.51
N PHE A 116 16.40 -3.94 7.67
CA PHE A 116 15.35 -2.92 7.60
C PHE A 116 14.68 -2.66 8.96
N ASP A 117 14.35 -1.39 9.21
CA ASP A 117 13.56 -0.98 10.37
C ASP A 117 12.06 -1.19 10.12
N VAL A 118 11.64 -0.99 8.87
CA VAL A 118 10.26 -1.20 8.41
C VAL A 118 10.26 -1.83 7.03
N ILE A 119 9.31 -2.75 6.81
CA ILE A 119 8.96 -3.23 5.47
C ILE A 119 7.47 -3.04 5.28
N THR A 120 7.10 -2.50 4.13
CA THR A 120 5.70 -2.23 3.76
C THR A 120 5.32 -2.96 2.48
N THR A 121 4.04 -3.26 2.35
CA THR A 121 3.39 -3.63 1.09
C THR A 121 1.96 -3.10 1.14
N PHE A 122 1.62 -2.21 0.22
CA PHE A 122 0.32 -1.56 0.14
C PHE A 122 -0.31 -1.82 -1.22
N ASP A 123 -1.54 -2.32 -1.23
CA ASP A 123 -2.32 -2.60 -2.44
C ASP A 123 -1.52 -3.40 -3.48
N SER A 124 -0.83 -4.46 -3.04
CA SER A 124 0.07 -5.26 -3.86
C SER A 124 -0.22 -6.76 -3.75
N ILE A 125 -0.29 -7.32 -2.55
CA ILE A 125 -0.39 -8.79 -2.36
C ILE A 125 -1.66 -9.39 -2.98
N GLU A 126 -2.72 -8.64 -3.13
CA GLU A 126 -3.97 -9.05 -3.79
C GLU A 126 -3.80 -9.30 -5.30
N HIS A 127 -2.72 -8.78 -5.90
CA HIS A 127 -2.37 -8.98 -7.31
C HIS A 127 -1.44 -10.17 -7.54
N TRP A 128 -0.88 -10.76 -6.47
CA TRP A 128 0.12 -11.81 -6.62
C TRP A 128 -0.51 -13.16 -7.00
N HIS A 129 -0.12 -13.66 -8.17
CA HIS A 129 -0.60 -14.94 -8.70
C HIS A 129 0.04 -16.16 -8.02
N ALA A 130 1.25 -16.01 -7.50
CA ALA A 130 1.93 -17.02 -6.70
C ALA A 130 1.62 -16.87 -5.21
N SER A 131 1.93 -17.90 -4.41
CA SER A 131 1.74 -17.83 -2.96
C SER A 131 2.59 -16.70 -2.35
N PRO A 132 2.00 -15.78 -1.56
CA PRO A 132 2.72 -14.70 -0.90
C PRO A 132 3.62 -15.20 0.26
N LYS A 133 3.43 -16.45 0.71
CA LYS A 133 4.07 -16.97 1.93
C LYS A 133 5.59 -16.83 1.91
N GLY A 134 6.24 -17.26 0.83
CA GLY A 134 7.71 -17.21 0.71
C GLY A 134 8.25 -15.80 0.80
N VAL A 135 7.64 -14.87 0.07
CA VAL A 135 8.01 -13.44 0.06
C VAL A 135 7.80 -12.80 1.43
N LEU A 136 6.65 -13.04 2.06
CA LEU A 136 6.36 -12.50 3.40
C LEU A 136 7.34 -12.99 4.46
N HIS A 137 7.76 -14.27 4.40
CA HIS A 137 8.82 -14.79 5.29
C HIS A 137 10.18 -14.12 5.01
N GLN A 138 10.54 -13.86 3.75
CA GLN A 138 11.77 -13.12 3.40
C GLN A 138 11.71 -11.67 3.93
N MET A 139 10.55 -11.00 3.82
CA MET A 139 10.34 -9.67 4.39
C MET A 139 10.60 -9.68 5.91
N VAL A 140 10.01 -10.63 6.64
CA VAL A 140 10.24 -10.73 8.09
C VAL A 140 11.69 -11.09 8.42
N ALA A 141 12.35 -11.95 7.64
CA ALA A 141 13.77 -12.27 7.84
C ALA A 141 14.64 -11.01 7.70
N ALA A 142 14.34 -10.14 6.73
CA ALA A 142 15.05 -8.89 6.47
C ALA A 142 14.78 -7.79 7.52
N LEU A 143 13.69 -7.86 8.29
CA LEU A 143 13.44 -6.94 9.39
C LEU A 143 14.44 -7.16 10.55
N LYS A 144 14.87 -6.07 11.17
CA LYS A 144 15.56 -6.08 12.45
C LYS A 144 14.64 -6.63 13.56
N SER A 145 15.21 -7.10 14.68
CA SER A 145 14.41 -7.38 15.88
C SER A 145 13.68 -6.11 16.32
N GLY A 146 12.39 -6.21 16.62
CA GLY A 146 11.51 -5.05 16.85
C GLY A 146 11.14 -4.26 15.58
N GLY A 147 11.64 -4.66 14.40
CA GLY A 147 11.29 -4.04 13.13
C GLY A 147 9.81 -4.28 12.77
N ARG A 148 9.24 -3.35 12.02
CA ARG A 148 7.80 -3.27 11.74
C ARG A 148 7.46 -3.78 10.34
N LEU A 149 6.47 -4.68 10.25
CA LEU A 149 5.81 -5.04 9.00
C LEU A 149 4.45 -4.32 8.91
N VAL A 150 4.19 -3.68 7.77
CA VAL A 150 2.89 -3.07 7.47
C VAL A 150 2.37 -3.63 6.16
N ILE A 151 1.18 -4.23 6.21
CA ILE A 151 0.46 -4.75 5.03
C ILE A 151 -0.86 -3.98 4.92
N GLY A 152 -1.11 -3.33 3.79
CA GLY A 152 -2.37 -2.67 3.49
C GLY A 152 -3.03 -3.30 2.26
N VAL A 153 -4.31 -3.66 2.37
CA VAL A 153 -5.05 -4.38 1.32
C VAL A 153 -6.52 -3.98 1.28
N PRO A 154 -7.20 -4.11 0.13
CA PRO A 154 -8.64 -4.02 0.06
C PRO A 154 -9.29 -5.18 0.84
N ASN A 155 -10.42 -4.89 1.49
CA ASN A 155 -11.19 -5.85 2.29
C ASN A 155 -12.28 -6.50 1.46
N CYS A 156 -12.21 -7.81 1.23
CA CYS A 156 -13.21 -8.55 0.44
C CYS A 156 -14.62 -8.57 1.06
N VAL A 157 -14.76 -8.27 2.34
CA VAL A 157 -16.06 -8.30 3.07
C VAL A 157 -16.45 -6.94 3.62
N ASN A 158 -16.01 -5.84 3.00
CA ASN A 158 -16.36 -4.49 3.42
C ASN A 158 -17.87 -4.21 3.37
N LEU A 159 -18.33 -3.14 4.02
CA LEU A 159 -19.74 -2.79 4.12
C LEU A 159 -20.43 -2.73 2.74
N ARG A 160 -19.78 -2.13 1.72
CA ARG A 160 -20.34 -2.05 0.37
C ARG A 160 -20.60 -3.45 -0.19
N LYS A 161 -19.62 -4.36 -0.11
CA LYS A 161 -19.76 -5.72 -0.62
C LYS A 161 -20.82 -6.52 0.14
N ARG A 162 -20.92 -6.35 1.46
CA ARG A 162 -21.99 -6.98 2.28
C ARG A 162 -23.39 -6.55 1.86
N LEU A 163 -23.56 -5.32 1.38
CA LEU A 163 -24.85 -4.82 0.90
C LEU A 163 -25.12 -5.19 -0.56
N THR A 164 -24.10 -5.25 -1.41
CA THR A 164 -24.29 -5.42 -2.86
C THR A 164 -24.26 -6.88 -3.30
N VAL A 165 -23.44 -7.74 -2.68
CA VAL A 165 -23.31 -9.16 -3.05
C VAL A 165 -24.63 -9.92 -2.89
N PRO A 166 -25.40 -9.78 -1.80
CA PRO A 166 -26.72 -10.44 -1.70
C PRO A 166 -27.72 -9.99 -2.77
N LEU A 167 -27.49 -8.83 -3.39
CA LEU A 167 -28.30 -8.31 -4.50
C LEU A 167 -27.74 -8.71 -5.88
N GLY A 168 -26.85 -9.70 -5.94
CA GLY A 168 -26.21 -10.17 -7.17
C GLY A 168 -25.20 -9.20 -7.76
N ARG A 169 -24.70 -8.22 -6.98
CA ARG A 169 -23.72 -7.20 -7.40
C ARG A 169 -22.45 -7.33 -6.59
N GLY A 170 -21.36 -6.73 -7.04
CA GLY A 170 -20.11 -6.70 -6.27
C GLY A 170 -19.10 -7.73 -6.77
N LYS A 171 -18.57 -7.50 -7.95
CA LYS A 171 -17.46 -8.25 -8.52
C LYS A 171 -16.13 -7.66 -8.05
N TRP A 172 -15.08 -8.48 -7.99
CA TRP A 172 -13.72 -8.02 -7.66
C TRP A 172 -13.16 -7.18 -8.79
N SER A 173 -12.99 -7.78 -9.95
CA SER A 173 -12.51 -7.12 -11.16
C SER A 173 -13.60 -7.03 -12.20
N SER A 174 -13.48 -6.09 -13.14
CA SER A 174 -14.41 -6.02 -14.25
C SER A 174 -14.20 -7.22 -15.19
N MET A 175 -15.25 -7.56 -15.96
CA MET A 175 -15.11 -8.60 -16.99
C MET A 175 -14.10 -8.19 -18.06
N ALA A 176 -14.04 -6.89 -18.40
CA ALA A 176 -13.09 -6.36 -19.36
C ALA A 176 -11.63 -6.56 -18.89
N ASP A 177 -11.34 -6.28 -17.61
CA ASP A 177 -9.98 -6.45 -17.07
C ASP A 177 -9.54 -7.91 -17.08
N TRP A 178 -10.48 -8.83 -16.86
CA TRP A 178 -10.16 -10.25 -16.82
C TRP A 178 -10.20 -10.93 -18.19
N TYR A 179 -11.15 -10.57 -19.06
CA TYR A 179 -11.42 -11.28 -20.31
C TYR A 179 -10.73 -10.65 -21.52
N GLU A 180 -10.66 -9.31 -21.59
CA GLU A 180 -10.13 -8.61 -22.77
C GLU A 180 -8.60 -8.41 -22.70
N GLN A 181 -8.00 -8.53 -21.51
CA GLN A 181 -6.57 -8.30 -21.35
C GLN A 181 -5.78 -9.59 -21.59
N PRO A 182 -4.65 -9.52 -22.35
CA PRO A 182 -3.78 -10.69 -22.59
C PRO A 182 -3.20 -11.28 -21.31
N THR A 183 -3.00 -10.46 -20.28
CA THR A 183 -2.53 -10.88 -18.96
C THR A 183 -3.38 -10.17 -17.92
N PHE A 184 -4.04 -10.94 -17.07
CA PHE A 184 -4.80 -10.40 -15.96
C PHE A 184 -3.84 -9.89 -14.86
N ARG A 185 -3.97 -8.62 -14.50
CA ARG A 185 -3.23 -7.99 -13.40
C ARG A 185 -4.15 -7.41 -12.31
N GLY A 186 -5.43 -7.77 -12.35
CA GLY A 186 -6.38 -7.37 -11.32
C GLY A 186 -6.26 -8.18 -10.03
N HIS A 187 -7.18 -7.97 -9.10
CA HIS A 187 -7.17 -8.63 -7.81
C HIS A 187 -7.44 -10.13 -7.96
N VAL A 188 -6.45 -10.95 -7.65
CA VAL A 188 -6.54 -12.43 -7.60
C VAL A 188 -7.25 -12.84 -6.31
N ARG A 189 -6.84 -12.24 -5.17
CA ARG A 189 -7.45 -12.52 -3.87
C ARG A 189 -7.34 -11.31 -2.94
N GLU A 190 -8.45 -10.72 -2.59
CA GLU A 190 -8.51 -9.73 -1.52
C GLU A 190 -8.64 -10.44 -0.16
N PRO A 191 -7.75 -10.18 0.81
CA PRO A 191 -7.86 -10.71 2.16
C PRO A 191 -8.98 -10.05 2.96
N ASP A 192 -9.44 -10.74 4.00
CA ASP A 192 -10.19 -10.15 5.10
C ASP A 192 -9.32 -10.09 6.39
N ILE A 193 -9.92 -9.66 7.51
CA ILE A 193 -9.21 -9.56 8.79
C ILE A 193 -8.72 -10.93 9.27
N SER A 194 -9.50 -11.99 9.08
CA SER A 194 -9.12 -13.33 9.51
C SER A 194 -7.93 -13.87 8.73
N ASP A 195 -7.88 -13.56 7.42
CA ASP A 195 -6.75 -13.87 6.55
C ASP A 195 -5.47 -13.14 7.01
N LEU A 196 -5.56 -11.84 7.29
CA LEU A 196 -4.41 -11.07 7.78
C LEU A 196 -3.91 -11.56 9.14
N LEU A 197 -4.82 -11.93 10.04
CA LEU A 197 -4.45 -12.51 11.33
C LEU A 197 -3.85 -13.92 11.20
N TYR A 198 -4.29 -14.69 10.20
CA TYR A 198 -3.67 -15.98 9.86
C TYR A 198 -2.22 -15.77 9.39
N ILE A 199 -2.00 -14.83 8.48
CA ILE A 199 -0.67 -14.44 7.99
C ILE A 199 0.22 -13.97 9.17
N ALA A 200 -0.28 -13.08 10.03
CA ALA A 200 0.47 -12.57 11.17
C ALA A 200 0.93 -13.69 12.13
N ARG A 201 0.09 -14.69 12.35
CA ARG A 201 0.43 -15.88 13.18
C ARG A 201 1.49 -16.76 12.52
N ASP A 202 1.36 -17.03 11.21
CA ASP A 202 2.37 -17.81 10.46
C ASP A 202 3.74 -17.12 10.47
N LEU A 203 3.75 -15.79 10.33
CA LEU A 203 4.96 -14.96 10.39
C LEU A 203 5.49 -14.73 11.82
N LYS A 204 4.80 -15.21 12.85
CA LYS A 204 5.15 -15.02 14.28
C LYS A 204 5.31 -13.54 14.67
N LEU A 205 4.48 -12.67 14.10
CA LEU A 205 4.50 -11.25 14.43
C LEU A 205 3.95 -11.01 15.84
N THR A 206 4.56 -10.09 16.56
CA THR A 206 4.14 -9.62 17.89
C THR A 206 3.45 -8.27 17.82
N ASN A 207 2.72 -7.88 18.86
CA ASN A 207 2.01 -6.60 18.97
C ASN A 207 1.16 -6.26 17.72
N THR A 208 0.52 -7.29 17.17
CA THR A 208 -0.28 -7.20 15.94
C THR A 208 -1.52 -6.33 16.14
N ARG A 209 -1.74 -5.40 15.24
CA ARG A 209 -2.94 -4.53 15.19
C ARG A 209 -3.55 -4.54 13.80
N ILE A 210 -4.89 -4.54 13.74
CA ILE A 210 -5.65 -4.33 12.50
C ILE A 210 -6.35 -2.98 12.57
N LEU A 211 -6.17 -2.19 11.52
CA LEU A 211 -6.86 -0.91 11.34
C LEU A 211 -7.71 -0.94 10.07
N GLY A 212 -8.75 -0.12 10.03
CA GLY A 212 -9.61 0.02 8.86
C GLY A 212 -9.74 1.47 8.40
N ARG A 213 -9.82 1.67 7.07
CA ARG A 213 -10.05 2.98 6.45
C ARG A 213 -10.92 2.83 5.19
N ASN A 214 -11.41 3.96 4.71
CA ASN A 214 -12.21 4.03 3.48
C ASN A 214 -11.65 5.13 2.59
N TRP A 215 -10.87 4.77 1.58
CA TRP A 215 -10.20 5.72 0.69
C TRP A 215 -10.94 5.97 -0.62
N ALA A 216 -11.72 5.01 -1.12
CA ALA A 216 -12.41 5.10 -2.41
C ALA A 216 -13.22 6.39 -2.60
N GLY A 217 -13.81 6.94 -1.52
CA GLY A 217 -14.53 8.20 -1.60
C GLY A 217 -13.65 9.43 -1.74
N TYR A 218 -12.40 9.38 -1.29
CA TYR A 218 -11.46 10.51 -1.42
C TYR A 218 -11.03 10.73 -2.88
N VAL A 219 -10.91 9.66 -3.65
CA VAL A 219 -10.56 9.72 -5.08
C VAL A 219 -11.76 10.04 -5.96
N SER A 220 -12.98 9.98 -5.42
CA SER A 220 -14.21 10.26 -6.17
C SER A 220 -14.25 11.71 -6.68
N ALA A 221 -14.66 11.90 -7.93
CA ALA A 221 -14.95 13.21 -8.49
C ALA A 221 -16.21 13.86 -7.85
N SER A 222 -17.10 13.05 -7.30
CA SER A 222 -18.36 13.51 -6.69
C SER A 222 -18.14 14.10 -5.30
N ARG A 223 -18.39 15.39 -5.13
CA ARG A 223 -18.34 16.09 -3.83
C ARG A 223 -19.18 15.42 -2.74
N PRO A 224 -20.47 15.09 -2.99
CA PRO A 224 -21.30 14.42 -1.98
C PRO A 224 -20.71 13.09 -1.50
N ILE A 225 -20.17 12.28 -2.43
CA ILE A 225 -19.52 10.99 -2.08
C ILE A 225 -18.30 11.23 -1.19
N ARG A 226 -17.46 12.24 -1.50
CA ARG A 226 -16.31 12.58 -0.66
C ARG A 226 -16.73 12.97 0.75
N ILE A 227 -17.72 13.86 0.88
CA ILE A 227 -18.22 14.30 2.20
C ILE A 227 -18.79 13.10 2.98
N ALA A 228 -19.63 12.28 2.34
CA ALA A 228 -20.18 11.08 2.97
C ALA A 228 -19.07 10.11 3.43
N THR A 229 -18.02 9.92 2.63
CA THR A 229 -16.87 9.08 2.98
C THR A 229 -16.10 9.65 4.17
N ILE A 230 -15.82 10.96 4.19
CA ILE A 230 -15.12 11.61 5.31
C ILE A 230 -15.92 11.46 6.62
N LEU A 231 -17.22 11.72 6.57
CA LEU A 231 -18.09 11.60 7.74
C LEU A 231 -18.22 10.15 8.22
N SER A 232 -18.47 9.22 7.30
CA SER A 232 -18.60 7.80 7.64
C SER A 232 -17.28 7.20 8.12
N ASN A 233 -16.13 7.64 7.61
CA ASN A 233 -14.84 7.14 8.02
C ASN A 233 -14.53 7.44 9.51
N ARG A 234 -15.06 8.55 10.07
CA ARG A 234 -14.92 8.83 11.50
C ARG A 234 -15.54 7.75 12.38
N LEU A 235 -16.66 7.16 11.93
CA LEU A 235 -17.34 6.07 12.64
C LEU A 235 -16.80 4.70 12.23
N LEU A 236 -16.74 4.42 10.93
CA LEU A 236 -16.38 3.09 10.40
C LEU A 236 -14.97 2.65 10.76
N ARG A 237 -14.01 3.58 10.94
CA ARG A 237 -12.66 3.25 11.38
C ARG A 237 -12.60 2.47 12.70
N HIS A 238 -13.63 2.54 13.53
CA HIS A 238 -13.75 1.77 14.77
C HIS A 238 -14.24 0.33 14.53
N PHE A 239 -14.69 0.04 13.31
CA PHE A 239 -15.15 -1.28 12.86
C PHE A 239 -14.39 -1.72 11.62
N PRO A 240 -13.08 -2.12 11.73
CA PRO A 240 -12.24 -2.40 10.58
C PRO A 240 -12.83 -3.40 9.60
N THR A 241 -13.60 -4.38 10.07
CA THR A 241 -14.28 -5.38 9.23
C THR A 241 -15.29 -4.78 8.23
N LEU A 242 -15.77 -3.53 8.47
CA LEU A 242 -16.69 -2.83 7.58
C LEU A 242 -15.97 -1.87 6.63
N CYS A 243 -14.68 -1.59 6.88
CA CYS A 243 -13.90 -0.67 6.06
C CYS A 243 -13.55 -1.27 4.71
N ALA A 244 -13.37 -0.41 3.71
CA ALA A 244 -12.98 -0.80 2.37
C ALA A 244 -11.52 -1.32 2.33
N ASP A 245 -10.66 -0.71 3.12
CA ASP A 245 -9.24 -1.01 3.19
C ASP A 245 -8.87 -1.39 4.63
N ILE A 246 -8.07 -2.43 4.79
CA ILE A 246 -7.60 -2.94 6.08
C ILE A 246 -6.08 -3.00 6.10
N TYR A 247 -5.53 -2.73 7.28
CA TYR A 247 -4.09 -2.64 7.50
C TYR A 247 -3.67 -3.54 8.65
N LEU A 248 -2.72 -4.42 8.40
CA LEU A 248 -2.01 -5.18 9.42
C LEU A 248 -0.73 -4.42 9.78
N VAL A 249 -0.52 -4.16 11.05
CA VAL A 249 0.75 -3.70 11.61
C VAL A 249 1.21 -4.72 12.64
N GLY A 250 2.41 -5.24 12.48
CA GLY A 250 3.01 -6.20 13.41
C GLY A 250 4.52 -6.03 13.50
N TYR A 251 5.14 -6.61 14.50
CA TYR A 251 6.56 -6.44 14.78
C TYR A 251 7.26 -7.80 14.82
N LYS A 252 8.48 -7.84 14.26
CA LYS A 252 9.37 -8.99 14.39
C LYS A 252 9.82 -9.15 15.83
N SER A 253 9.75 -10.35 16.35
CA SER A 253 10.29 -10.76 17.67
C SER A 253 11.79 -10.53 17.78
#